data_5492df2952e23f8bd7379e2e3659fce6
#
_entry.id   5492df2952e23f8bd7379e2e3659fce6
#
_cell.length_a   1.000
_cell.length_b   1.000
_cell.length_c   1.000
_cell.angle_alpha   90.00
_cell.angle_beta   90.00
_cell.angle_gamma   90.00
#
_symmetry.space_group_name_H-M   'P 1'
#
loop_
_entity.id
_entity.type
_entity.pdbx_description
1 polymer ?
#
loop_
_entity_poly.entity_id
_entity_poly.type
_entity_poly.pdbx_seq_one_letter_code
_entity_poly.pdbx_strand_id
1 'polypeptide(L)'
;MDSQSPSREVAAVAEVIRRHLLQHPQASDTAEGIQRWWVLPQLGEVSLQVVEASLALLQAEGVIQRLQQAWAPTAYLAARPSGASPRRIDH
;
A
#
# COMPACT_ATOMS: atom_id res chain seq x y z
N MET A 1 24.05 11.55 -2.08
CA MET A 1 23.46 11.44 -2.44
C MET A 1 22.48 10.52 -2.22
N ASP A 2 21.81 10.44 -1.59
CA ASP A 2 20.88 9.66 -1.30
C ASP A 2 19.63 10.01 -1.77
N SER A 3 19.54 10.69 -2.86
CA SER A 3 18.31 11.10 -3.44
C SER A 3 17.42 9.95 -3.79
N GLN A 4 17.97 8.77 -3.85
CA GLN A 4 17.15 7.65 -4.20
C GLN A 4 16.58 6.95 -3.00
N SER A 5 16.97 7.34 -1.81
CA SER A 5 16.43 6.71 -0.61
C SER A 5 15.11 7.36 -0.24
N PRO A 6 14.12 6.61 0.20
CA PRO A 6 12.90 7.23 0.68
C PRO A 6 13.18 8.01 1.95
N SER A 7 12.40 9.04 2.18
CA SER A 7 12.53 9.79 3.41
C SER A 7 12.10 8.92 4.58
N ARG A 8 12.46 9.33 5.79
CA ARG A 8 12.03 8.59 6.97
C ARG A 8 10.53 8.56 7.06
N GLU A 9 9.89 9.65 6.68
CA GLU A 9 8.45 9.71 6.75
C GLU A 9 7.81 8.74 5.78
N VAL A 10 8.32 8.66 4.57
CA VAL A 10 7.82 7.72 3.59
C VAL A 10 8.04 6.28 4.08
N ALA A 11 9.22 6.01 4.64
CA ALA A 11 9.50 4.67 5.14
C ALA A 11 8.57 4.29 6.29
N ALA A 12 8.30 5.24 7.17
CA ALA A 12 7.42 4.97 8.31
C ALA A 12 5.99 4.70 7.83
N VAL A 13 5.51 5.49 6.87
CA VAL A 13 4.17 5.28 6.34
C VAL A 13 4.09 3.94 5.61
N ALA A 14 5.11 3.62 4.84
CA ALA A 14 5.12 2.34 4.13
C ALA A 14 5.06 1.18 5.11
N GLU A 15 5.76 1.29 6.23
CA GLU A 15 5.75 0.23 7.22
C GLU A 15 4.36 0.07 7.85
N VAL A 16 3.69 1.18 8.14
CA VAL A 16 2.34 1.12 8.69
C VAL A 16 1.39 0.44 7.71
N ILE A 17 1.49 0.79 6.44
CA ILE A 17 0.63 0.19 5.43
C ILE A 17 0.93 -1.30 5.32
N ARG A 18 2.20 -1.67 5.31
CA ARG A 18 2.59 -3.07 5.21
C ARG A 18 2.04 -3.88 6.37
N ARG A 19 2.15 -3.36 7.59
CA ARG A 19 1.62 -4.06 8.75
C ARG A 19 0.11 -4.18 8.71
N HIS A 20 -0.56 -3.11 8.26
CA HIS A 20 -2.00 -3.15 8.17
C HIS A 20 -2.44 -4.28 7.24
N LEU A 21 -1.77 -4.43 6.12
CA LEU A 21 -2.12 -5.47 5.17
C LEU A 21 -1.78 -6.86 5.66
N LEU A 22 -0.76 -6.98 6.51
CA LEU A 22 -0.48 -8.28 7.11
C LEU A 22 -1.59 -8.72 8.05
N GLN A 23 -2.20 -7.76 8.74
CA GLN A 23 -3.27 -8.06 9.67
C GLN A 23 -4.62 -8.13 8.98
N HIS A 24 -4.75 -7.45 7.86
CA HIS A 24 -6.01 -7.40 7.14
C HIS A 24 -5.74 -7.61 5.65
N PRO A 25 -5.46 -8.85 5.26
CA PRO A 25 -5.00 -9.09 3.88
C PRO A 25 -6.00 -8.73 2.81
N GLN A 26 -7.26 -8.56 3.18
CA GLN A 26 -8.28 -8.23 2.20
C GLN A 26 -8.65 -6.77 2.21
N ALA A 27 -7.96 -5.97 3.00
CA ALA A 27 -8.26 -4.55 3.06
C ALA A 27 -7.92 -3.87 1.76
N SER A 28 -8.74 -2.92 1.36
CA SER A 28 -8.44 -2.06 0.24
C SER A 28 -9.04 -0.70 0.51
N ASP A 29 -8.40 0.32 -0.01
CA ASP A 29 -8.88 1.68 0.21
C ASP A 29 -8.22 2.60 -0.79
N THR A 30 -8.75 3.81 -0.90
CA THR A 30 -8.11 4.84 -1.69
C THR A 30 -6.93 5.42 -0.90
N ALA A 31 -6.12 6.24 -1.57
CA ALA A 31 -5.01 6.89 -0.89
C ALA A 31 -5.50 7.75 0.27
N GLU A 32 -6.61 8.46 0.08
CA GLU A 32 -7.16 9.28 1.15
C GLU A 32 -7.66 8.43 2.30
N GLY A 33 -8.30 7.30 1.99
CA GLY A 33 -8.75 6.40 3.03
C GLY A 33 -7.59 5.81 3.80
N ILE A 34 -6.54 5.43 3.10
CA ILE A 34 -5.36 4.91 3.75
C ILE A 34 -4.75 5.97 4.67
N GLN A 35 -4.68 7.23 4.19
CA GLN A 35 -4.17 8.30 5.00
C GLN A 35 -4.96 8.46 6.29
N ARG A 36 -6.28 8.43 6.17
CA ARG A 36 -7.14 8.72 7.32
C ARG A 36 -7.34 7.52 8.23
N TRP A 37 -7.50 6.35 7.67
CA TRP A 37 -7.91 5.21 8.48
C TRP A 37 -6.77 4.27 8.85
N TRP A 38 -5.73 4.24 8.05
CA TRP A 38 -4.61 3.32 8.30
C TRP A 38 -3.42 4.05 8.95
N VAL A 39 -3.11 5.23 8.44
CA VAL A 39 -1.89 5.93 8.83
C VAL A 39 -2.13 6.87 10.00
N LEU A 40 -3.18 7.66 9.95
CA LEU A 40 -3.46 8.65 10.97
C LEU A 40 -3.48 8.04 12.38
N PRO A 41 -4.16 6.91 12.61
CA PRO A 41 -4.18 6.35 13.96
C PRO A 41 -2.80 5.94 14.48
N GLN A 42 -1.86 5.66 13.58
CA GLN A 42 -0.55 5.20 13.99
C GLN A 42 0.49 6.29 14.05
N LEU A 43 0.47 7.20 13.10
CA LEU A 43 1.53 8.18 12.97
C LEU A 43 1.05 9.62 13.08
N GLY A 44 -0.24 9.85 13.17
CA GLY A 44 -0.74 11.22 13.16
C GLY A 44 -0.85 11.71 11.73
N GLU A 45 -0.99 13.01 11.59
CA GLU A 45 -1.24 13.59 10.29
C GLU A 45 -0.01 13.51 9.40
N VAL A 46 -0.21 12.97 8.22
CA VAL A 46 0.83 12.83 7.21
C VAL A 46 0.22 13.32 5.91
N SER A 47 0.95 14.04 5.10
CA SER A 47 0.41 14.57 3.86
C SER A 47 0.04 13.47 2.90
N LEU A 48 -0.92 13.76 2.03
CA LEU A 48 -1.31 12.79 1.01
C LEU A 48 -0.14 12.49 0.08
N GLN A 49 0.71 13.46 -0.18
CA GLN A 49 1.87 13.23 -1.01
C GLN A 49 2.78 12.16 -0.43
N VAL A 50 2.97 12.16 0.87
CA VAL A 50 3.80 11.16 1.52
C VAL A 50 3.12 9.81 1.44
N VAL A 51 1.80 9.76 1.62
CA VAL A 51 1.08 8.51 1.51
C VAL A 51 1.21 7.97 0.09
N GLU A 52 1.06 8.82 -0.91
CA GLU A 52 1.17 8.37 -2.29
C GLU A 52 2.58 7.90 -2.62
N ALA A 53 3.61 8.57 -2.09
CA ALA A 53 4.97 8.12 -2.30
C ALA A 53 5.21 6.76 -1.66
N SER A 54 4.62 6.55 -0.49
CA SER A 54 4.74 5.27 0.20
C SER A 54 4.05 4.15 -0.58
N LEU A 55 2.88 4.47 -1.15
CA LEU A 55 2.16 3.50 -1.96
C LEU A 55 2.94 3.15 -3.23
N ALA A 56 3.57 4.14 -3.84
CA ALA A 56 4.39 3.89 -5.01
C ALA A 56 5.58 2.99 -4.67
N LEU A 57 6.19 3.23 -3.51
CA LEU A 57 7.30 2.40 -3.06
C LEU A 57 6.83 0.95 -2.85
N LEU A 58 5.72 0.77 -2.16
CA LEU A 58 5.22 -0.58 -1.90
C LEU A 58 4.78 -1.28 -3.16
N GLN A 59 4.26 -0.51 -4.12
CA GLN A 59 3.88 -1.08 -5.40
C GLN A 59 5.12 -1.55 -6.15
N ALA A 60 6.19 -0.76 -6.12
CA ALA A 60 7.43 -1.15 -6.76
C ALA A 60 8.03 -2.39 -6.12
N GLU A 61 7.80 -2.56 -4.82
CA GLU A 61 8.31 -3.74 -4.11
C GLU A 61 7.41 -4.95 -4.28
N GLY A 62 6.28 -4.80 -4.92
CA GLY A 62 5.38 -5.93 -5.11
C GLY A 62 4.51 -6.23 -3.91
N VAL A 63 4.45 -5.33 -2.94
CA VAL A 63 3.66 -5.55 -1.73
C VAL A 63 2.19 -5.22 -1.96
N ILE A 64 1.91 -4.21 -2.77
CA ILE A 64 0.55 -3.81 -3.06
C ILE A 64 0.34 -3.70 -4.56
N GLN A 65 -0.91 -3.70 -4.95
CA GLN A 65 -1.26 -3.42 -6.33
C GLN A 65 -2.32 -2.34 -6.35
N ARG A 66 -2.40 -1.65 -7.47
CA ARG A 66 -3.31 -0.55 -7.65
C ARG A 66 -4.44 -1.01 -8.55
N LEU A 67 -5.66 -0.73 -8.12
CA LEU A 67 -6.83 -1.09 -8.89
C LEU A 67 -7.49 0.17 -9.40
N GLN A 68 -7.51 0.35 -10.71
CA GLN A 68 -8.13 1.50 -11.32
C GLN A 68 -9.37 1.06 -12.07
N GLN A 69 -10.44 1.78 -11.86
CA GLN A 69 -11.68 1.50 -12.54
C GLN A 69 -12.22 2.78 -13.13
N ALA A 70 -12.94 2.67 -14.23
CA ALA A 70 -13.38 3.85 -14.96
C ALA A 70 -14.33 4.72 -14.15
N TRP A 71 -15.07 4.12 -13.24
CA TRP A 71 -16.09 4.87 -12.52
C TRP A 71 -15.87 4.94 -11.02
N ALA A 72 -14.70 4.61 -10.58
CA ALA A 72 -14.43 4.60 -9.15
C ALA A 72 -13.03 5.14 -8.88
N PRO A 73 -12.78 5.66 -7.67
CA PRO A 73 -11.44 6.10 -7.33
C PRO A 73 -10.47 4.94 -7.35
N THR A 74 -9.21 5.25 -7.59
CA THR A 74 -8.16 4.24 -7.55
C THR A 74 -8.03 3.70 -6.14
N ALA A 75 -7.99 2.40 -6.01
CA ALA A 75 -7.84 1.72 -4.72
C ALA A 75 -6.53 0.96 -4.69
N TYR A 76 -6.06 0.69 -3.47
CA TYR A 76 -4.83 -0.06 -3.26
C TYR A 76 -5.11 -1.23 -2.34
N LEU A 77 -4.51 -2.36 -2.63
CA LEU A 77 -4.75 -3.58 -1.87
C LEU A 77 -3.50 -4.44 -1.94
N ALA A 78 -3.45 -5.46 -1.11
CA ALA A 78 -2.29 -6.34 -1.08
C ALA A 78 -2.15 -7.06 -2.43
N ALA A 79 -0.94 -7.09 -2.93
CA ALA A 79 -0.67 -7.81 -4.17
C ALA A 79 -0.64 -9.31 -3.87
N ARG A 80 -1.18 -10.06 -4.77
CA ARG A 80 -1.13 -11.50 -4.60
C ARG A 80 0.18 -12.01 -5.13
N PRO A 81 0.81 -12.95 -4.45
CA PRO A 81 2.03 -13.54 -4.97
C PRO A 81 1.73 -14.19 -6.31
N SER A 82 2.51 -13.89 -7.30
CA SER A 82 2.21 -14.39 -8.61
C SER A 82 2.30 -15.90 -8.68
N GLY A 83 3.09 -16.52 -7.93
CA GLY A 83 3.17 -17.94 -8.04
C GLY A 83 2.08 -18.67 -7.31
N ALA A 84 1.32 -17.99 -6.57
CA ALA A 84 0.34 -18.65 -5.81
C ALA A 84 -0.84 -19.03 -6.50
N SER A 85 -0.86 -18.99 -7.57
CA SER A 85 -2.04 -19.24 -8.16
C SER A 85 -2.38 -20.60 -8.18
N PRO A 86 -2.60 -20.94 -7.94
CA PRO A 86 -2.99 -21.75 -7.93
C PRO A 86 -3.32 -22.77 -7.81
N ARG A 87 -3.32 -22.84 -7.77
CA ARG A 87 -3.59 -23.50 -7.78
C ARG A 87 -3.88 -24.52 -7.85
N ARG A 88 -3.70 -24.56 -7.96
CA ARG A 88 -3.91 -25.17 -8.21
C ARG A 88 -4.08 -26.20 -8.34
N ILE A 89 -3.87 -26.36 -8.44
CA ILE A 89 -3.92 -27.02 -8.73
C ILE A 89 -4.09 -28.03 -8.87
N ASP A 90 -3.92 -28.18 -9.08
CA ASP A 90 -4.03 -28.90 -9.44
C ASP A 90 -4.40 -29.74 -9.57
N HIS A 91 -4.25 -29.89 -9.74
CA HIS A 91 -4.54 -30.40 -10.08
C HIS A 91 -4.81 -30.89 -10.17
#